data_75ea33be3346dfcbb05c352849061f72
#
_entry.id   75ea33be3346dfcbb05c352849061f72
#
_cell.length_a   1.000
_cell.length_b   1.000
_cell.length_c   1.000
_cell.angle_alpha   90.00
_cell.angle_beta   90.00
_cell.angle_gamma   90.00
#
_symmetry.space_group_name_H-M   'P 1'
#
loop_
_entity.id
_entity.type
_entity.pdbx_description
1 polymer ?
#
loop_
_entity_poly.entity_id
_entity_poly.type
_entity_poly.pdbx_seq_one_letter_code
_entity_poly.pdbx_strand_id
1 'polypeptide(L)'
;MKKRILAALLVFVALLTGCSRKETTGQWPSQKIEIDVCYTAGGTADTVARQLSALMSQQLSTTFNLVNVTGGSGSIAGQQVYAAAHDGYTWLGDVAHTVSGWRTLGYADLGWEDFYGFYAASSPYVLFVSGNSPYQTAQQLFDAMRGDPSMKWGNAGLGSINQLTGSLMLEKLGLKGNSVPYDGGRSAAIKVVAGEVTWSWCGLSDILDLAQSGDIRILGICDSSPREIDCAKGNYTVPSLLDDYPELSDLQGLL
;
A
#
# COMPACT_ATOMS: atom_id res chain seq x y z
N MET A 1 54.27 -33.21 -32.94
CA MET A 1 54.00 -32.61 -31.64
C MET A 1 53.73 -31.09 -31.71
N LYS A 2 54.55 -30.26 -32.33
CA LYS A 2 54.39 -28.77 -32.38
C LYS A 2 53.04 -28.29 -32.94
N LYS A 3 52.49 -28.94 -34.00
CA LYS A 3 51.21 -28.56 -34.60
C LYS A 3 49.99 -28.87 -33.69
N ARG A 4 50.04 -29.91 -32.83
CA ARG A 4 48.97 -30.24 -31.87
C ARG A 4 48.97 -29.31 -30.67
N ILE A 5 50.13 -28.84 -30.24
CA ILE A 5 50.26 -27.84 -29.14
C ILE A 5 49.74 -26.48 -29.60
N LEU A 6 50.02 -26.09 -30.85
CA LEU A 6 49.57 -24.82 -31.43
C LEU A 6 48.02 -24.79 -31.57
N ALA A 7 47.40 -25.95 -31.97
CA ALA A 7 45.95 -26.08 -32.06
C ALA A 7 45.28 -26.02 -30.67
N ALA A 8 45.85 -26.66 -29.66
CA ALA A 8 45.37 -26.60 -28.28
C ALA A 8 45.46 -25.17 -27.69
N LEU A 9 46.52 -24.42 -28.01
CA LEU A 9 46.67 -23.04 -27.57
C LEU A 9 45.63 -22.13 -28.23
N LEU A 10 45.33 -22.30 -29.50
CA LEU A 10 44.31 -21.52 -30.22
C LEU A 10 42.88 -21.79 -29.68
N VAL A 11 42.56 -23.02 -29.31
CA VAL A 11 41.28 -23.35 -28.67
C VAL A 11 41.16 -22.75 -27.28
N PHE A 12 42.26 -22.72 -26.52
CA PHE A 12 42.26 -22.13 -25.17
C PHE A 12 42.13 -20.60 -25.22
N VAL A 13 42.72 -19.92 -26.19
CA VAL A 13 42.56 -18.46 -26.40
C VAL A 13 41.11 -18.15 -26.86
N ALA A 14 40.48 -18.99 -27.69
CA ALA A 14 39.10 -18.81 -28.12
C ALA A 14 38.07 -18.98 -26.95
N LEU A 15 38.41 -19.82 -25.96
CA LEU A 15 37.59 -20.00 -24.76
C LEU A 15 37.71 -18.83 -23.78
N LEU A 16 38.79 -18.08 -23.80
CA LEU A 16 38.98 -16.89 -22.94
C LEU A 16 38.30 -15.62 -23.48
N THR A 17 37.93 -15.58 -24.77
CA THR A 17 37.22 -14.47 -25.38
C THR A 17 35.70 -14.54 -25.27
N GLY A 18 35.15 -15.66 -24.71
CA GLY A 18 33.72 -15.98 -24.70
C GLY A 18 32.89 -15.26 -23.60
N CYS A 19 33.50 -14.56 -22.65
CA CYS A 19 32.80 -13.87 -21.57
C CYS A 19 33.00 -12.34 -21.60
N SER A 20 32.92 -11.73 -22.77
CA SER A 20 32.72 -10.29 -22.83
C SER A 20 31.21 -10.05 -22.56
N ARG A 21 30.85 -9.92 -21.28
CA ARG A 21 29.58 -9.33 -20.88
C ARG A 21 29.58 -7.95 -21.56
N LYS A 22 28.76 -7.82 -22.59
CA LYS A 22 28.53 -6.54 -23.24
C LYS A 22 27.99 -5.61 -22.15
N GLU A 23 28.86 -4.82 -21.53
CA GLU A 23 28.41 -3.66 -20.79
C GLU A 23 27.66 -2.81 -21.79
N THR A 24 26.34 -2.87 -21.74
CA THR A 24 25.50 -1.90 -22.41
C THR A 24 25.80 -0.56 -21.73
N THR A 25 26.73 0.21 -22.31
CA THR A 25 26.97 1.62 -21.97
C THR A 25 25.79 2.49 -22.43
N GLY A 26 24.58 1.94 -22.43
CA GLY A 26 23.34 2.65 -22.64
C GLY A 26 22.96 3.38 -21.36
N GLN A 27 22.62 4.65 -21.49
CA GLN A 27 22.09 5.44 -20.38
C GLN A 27 20.85 4.73 -19.82
N TRP A 28 20.86 4.40 -18.51
CA TRP A 28 19.65 3.90 -17.84
C TRP A 28 18.66 5.06 -17.63
N PRO A 29 17.36 4.84 -17.84
CA PRO A 29 16.70 3.63 -18.33
C PRO A 29 16.72 3.54 -19.87
N SER A 30 16.93 2.33 -20.42
CA SER A 30 16.92 2.06 -21.86
C SER A 30 15.67 1.33 -22.35
N GLN A 31 14.77 0.96 -21.42
CA GLN A 31 13.50 0.29 -21.67
C GLN A 31 12.46 0.75 -20.65
N LYS A 32 11.20 0.31 -20.83
CA LYS A 32 10.12 0.58 -19.87
C LYS A 32 10.44 -0.01 -18.49
N ILE A 33 9.97 0.68 -17.43
CA ILE A 33 10.05 0.21 -16.04
C ILE A 33 8.68 -0.34 -15.65
N GLU A 34 8.65 -1.50 -15.01
CA GLU A 34 7.45 -2.09 -14.45
C GLU A 34 7.35 -1.78 -12.94
N ILE A 35 6.14 -1.46 -12.48
CA ILE A 35 5.85 -1.29 -11.06
C ILE A 35 4.72 -2.25 -10.69
N ASP A 36 5.04 -3.25 -9.87
CA ASP A 36 4.05 -4.15 -9.28
C ASP A 36 3.46 -3.48 -8.04
N VAL A 37 2.22 -3.02 -8.15
CA VAL A 37 1.49 -2.36 -7.07
C VAL A 37 0.75 -3.41 -6.26
N CYS A 38 1.08 -3.54 -4.98
CA CYS A 38 0.65 -4.66 -4.15
C CYS A 38 -0.82 -4.63 -3.69
N TYR A 39 -1.56 -3.56 -4.01
CA TYR A 39 -2.96 -3.38 -3.62
C TYR A 39 -3.86 -3.03 -4.80
N THR A 40 -5.16 -2.98 -4.52
CA THR A 40 -6.21 -2.69 -5.51
C THR A 40 -6.00 -1.34 -6.19
N ALA A 41 -6.33 -1.29 -7.47
CA ALA A 41 -6.31 -0.06 -8.26
C ALA A 41 -7.19 1.04 -7.63
N GLY A 42 -6.70 2.29 -7.66
CA GLY A 42 -7.33 3.46 -7.05
C GLY A 42 -7.10 3.56 -5.53
N GLY A 43 -6.39 2.64 -4.90
CA GLY A 43 -5.92 2.76 -3.52
C GLY A 43 -4.69 3.66 -3.39
N THR A 44 -4.24 3.90 -2.16
CA THR A 44 -3.10 4.79 -1.85
C THR A 44 -1.84 4.41 -2.63
N ALA A 45 -1.41 3.14 -2.57
CA ALA A 45 -0.22 2.68 -3.27
C ALA A 45 -0.31 2.90 -4.79
N ASP A 46 -1.45 2.56 -5.39
CA ASP A 46 -1.69 2.72 -6.83
C ASP A 46 -1.72 4.20 -7.24
N THR A 47 -2.41 5.03 -6.50
CA THR A 47 -2.54 6.46 -6.78
C THR A 47 -1.18 7.16 -6.71
N VAL A 48 -0.39 6.90 -5.67
CA VAL A 48 0.95 7.46 -5.50
C VAL A 48 1.88 6.94 -6.61
N ALA A 49 1.88 5.64 -6.89
CA ALA A 49 2.71 5.05 -7.93
C ALA A 49 2.40 5.65 -9.31
N ARG A 50 1.11 5.86 -9.66
CA ARG A 50 0.71 6.50 -10.92
C ARG A 50 1.15 7.95 -11.02
N GLN A 51 0.98 8.74 -9.96
CA GLN A 51 1.38 10.15 -9.95
C GLN A 51 2.89 10.30 -10.07
N LEU A 52 3.67 9.53 -9.32
CA LEU A 52 5.13 9.51 -9.41
C LEU A 52 5.61 9.05 -10.78
N SER A 53 5.03 7.99 -11.32
CA SER A 53 5.37 7.47 -12.65
C SER A 53 5.15 8.51 -13.73
N ALA A 54 4.05 9.28 -13.66
CA ALA A 54 3.78 10.35 -14.62
C ALA A 54 4.87 11.45 -14.57
N LEU A 55 5.32 11.83 -13.38
CA LEU A 55 6.40 12.81 -13.20
C LEU A 55 7.76 12.24 -13.65
N MET A 56 8.08 11.03 -13.20
CA MET A 56 9.36 10.37 -13.54
C MET A 56 9.47 10.04 -15.02
N SER A 57 8.38 9.70 -15.69
CA SER A 57 8.37 9.45 -17.15
C SER A 57 8.90 10.63 -17.93
N GLN A 58 8.56 11.85 -17.52
CA GLN A 58 9.04 13.07 -18.17
C GLN A 58 10.55 13.29 -17.91
N GLN A 59 11.00 13.04 -16.67
CA GLN A 59 12.41 13.25 -16.29
C GLN A 59 13.34 12.19 -16.88
N LEU A 60 12.90 10.93 -16.91
CA LEU A 60 13.71 9.80 -17.35
C LEU A 60 13.52 9.46 -18.84
N SER A 61 12.59 10.16 -19.53
CA SER A 61 12.26 9.89 -20.94
C SER A 61 11.93 8.40 -21.20
N THR A 62 11.21 7.76 -20.25
CA THR A 62 10.80 6.34 -20.31
C THR A 62 9.33 6.17 -19.94
N THR A 63 8.81 4.98 -20.19
CA THR A 63 7.44 4.60 -19.83
C THR A 63 7.45 3.73 -18.59
N PHE A 64 6.54 4.00 -17.66
CA PHE A 64 6.24 3.14 -16.53
C PHE A 64 4.97 2.33 -16.82
N ASN A 65 5.06 1.02 -16.63
CA ASN A 65 3.94 0.09 -16.70
C ASN A 65 3.54 -0.32 -15.28
N LEU A 66 2.33 0.02 -14.85
CA LEU A 66 1.85 -0.31 -13.53
C LEU A 66 0.91 -1.50 -13.59
N VAL A 67 1.18 -2.51 -12.79
CA VAL A 67 0.37 -3.73 -12.67
C VAL A 67 -0.05 -3.90 -11.21
N ASN A 68 -1.37 -4.03 -10.96
CA ASN A 68 -1.85 -4.31 -9.61
C ASN A 68 -1.78 -5.82 -9.35
N VAL A 69 -0.93 -6.22 -8.41
CA VAL A 69 -0.69 -7.63 -8.02
C VAL A 69 -1.10 -7.78 -6.56
N THR A 70 -2.36 -8.11 -6.32
CA THR A 70 -2.93 -8.19 -4.96
C THR A 70 -2.74 -9.56 -4.33
N GLY A 71 -2.89 -9.63 -3.00
CA GLY A 71 -2.91 -10.88 -2.22
C GLY A 71 -1.78 -11.00 -1.21
N GLY A 72 -2.04 -11.76 -0.14
CA GLY A 72 -1.10 -11.98 0.96
C GLY A 72 -0.60 -10.69 1.62
N SER A 73 -1.47 -9.68 1.73
CA SER A 73 -1.08 -8.33 2.20
C SER A 73 0.15 -7.78 1.45
N GLY A 74 0.16 -7.89 0.11
CA GLY A 74 1.23 -7.40 -0.75
C GLY A 74 2.39 -8.37 -0.98
N SER A 75 2.47 -9.48 -0.25
CA SER A 75 3.60 -10.42 -0.34
C SER A 75 3.73 -11.09 -1.71
N ILE A 76 2.62 -11.23 -2.46
CA ILE A 76 2.67 -11.82 -3.82
C ILE A 76 3.46 -10.89 -4.74
N ALA A 77 3.14 -9.59 -4.76
CA ALA A 77 3.90 -8.60 -5.52
C ALA A 77 5.36 -8.55 -5.06
N GLY A 78 5.60 -8.52 -3.73
CA GLY A 78 6.94 -8.52 -3.17
C GLY A 78 7.80 -9.69 -3.63
N GLN A 79 7.26 -10.90 -3.65
CA GLN A 79 7.96 -12.10 -4.13
C GLN A 79 8.24 -12.04 -5.64
N GLN A 80 7.31 -11.50 -6.45
CA GLN A 80 7.52 -11.33 -7.89
C GLN A 80 8.66 -10.35 -8.17
N VAL A 81 8.65 -9.19 -7.52
CA VAL A 81 9.70 -8.18 -7.67
C VAL A 81 11.05 -8.69 -7.18
N TYR A 82 11.08 -9.40 -6.04
CA TYR A 82 12.31 -10.00 -5.53
C TYR A 82 12.89 -11.07 -6.46
N ALA A 83 12.04 -11.84 -7.13
CA ALA A 83 12.46 -12.86 -8.11
C ALA A 83 12.87 -12.28 -9.48
N ALA A 84 12.55 -11.02 -9.76
CA ALA A 84 12.89 -10.35 -11.01
C ALA A 84 14.40 -10.04 -11.09
N ALA A 85 14.86 -9.55 -12.24
CA ALA A 85 16.24 -9.08 -12.37
C ALA A 85 16.45 -7.82 -11.54
N HIS A 86 17.54 -7.78 -10.75
CA HIS A 86 17.87 -6.63 -9.89
C HIS A 86 18.65 -5.56 -10.69
N ASP A 87 18.08 -5.13 -11.80
CA ASP A 87 18.67 -4.20 -12.77
C ASP A 87 17.99 -2.82 -12.81
N GLY A 88 17.02 -2.61 -11.90
CA GLY A 88 16.30 -1.36 -11.76
C GLY A 88 15.08 -1.21 -12.69
N TYR A 89 14.64 -2.27 -13.37
CA TYR A 89 13.48 -2.20 -14.27
C TYR A 89 12.20 -2.80 -13.70
N THR A 90 12.24 -3.44 -12.52
CA THR A 90 11.06 -3.95 -11.83
C THR A 90 11.04 -3.40 -10.41
N TRP A 91 9.98 -2.68 -10.06
CA TRP A 91 9.83 -2.00 -8.77
C TRP A 91 8.60 -2.50 -8.03
N LEU A 92 8.62 -2.40 -6.72
CA LEU A 92 7.47 -2.66 -5.85
C LEU A 92 6.82 -1.34 -5.44
N GLY A 93 5.53 -1.19 -5.72
CA GLY A 93 4.69 -0.13 -5.19
C GLY A 93 3.92 -0.64 -3.97
N ASP A 94 4.39 -0.33 -2.77
CA ASP A 94 3.86 -0.87 -1.53
C ASP A 94 3.58 0.22 -0.49
N VAL A 95 2.93 -0.18 0.62
CA VAL A 95 2.75 0.60 1.84
C VAL A 95 3.81 0.17 2.85
N ALA A 96 4.58 1.12 3.35
CA ALA A 96 5.83 0.91 4.08
C ALA A 96 5.83 -0.21 5.12
N HIS A 97 4.77 -0.37 5.91
CA HIS A 97 4.77 -1.34 7.02
C HIS A 97 4.44 -2.77 6.60
N THR A 98 4.00 -3.02 5.38
CA THR A 98 3.49 -4.32 4.93
C THR A 98 4.59 -5.37 4.89
N VAL A 99 5.76 -5.00 4.36
CA VAL A 99 6.95 -5.87 4.27
C VAL A 99 7.35 -6.43 5.64
N SER A 100 7.23 -5.63 6.70
CA SER A 100 7.59 -6.06 8.06
C SER A 100 6.76 -7.22 8.60
N GLY A 101 5.52 -7.38 8.11
CA GLY A 101 4.58 -8.41 8.57
C GLY A 101 4.73 -9.76 7.86
N TRP A 102 5.33 -9.81 6.68
CA TRP A 102 5.29 -11.01 5.84
C TRP A 102 5.93 -12.25 6.48
N ARG A 103 7.11 -12.11 7.09
CA ARG A 103 7.76 -13.23 7.82
C ARG A 103 6.95 -13.68 9.02
N THR A 104 6.46 -12.74 9.81
CA THR A 104 5.69 -13.05 11.03
C THR A 104 4.41 -13.80 10.72
N LEU A 105 3.78 -13.48 9.59
CA LEU A 105 2.52 -14.09 9.14
C LEU A 105 2.73 -15.33 8.27
N GLY A 106 3.98 -15.66 7.91
CA GLY A 106 4.30 -16.78 7.05
C GLY A 106 3.90 -16.59 5.59
N TYR A 107 3.75 -15.34 5.11
CA TYR A 107 3.40 -15.02 3.73
C TYR A 107 4.61 -15.06 2.79
N ALA A 108 5.75 -14.57 3.25
CA ALA A 108 7.02 -14.61 2.53
C ALA A 108 8.19 -14.52 3.51
N ASP A 109 9.30 -15.17 3.19
CA ASP A 109 10.57 -15.02 3.91
C ASP A 109 11.39 -13.84 3.33
N LEU A 110 10.75 -12.67 3.29
CA LEU A 110 11.30 -11.41 2.83
C LEU A 110 11.10 -10.34 3.89
N GLY A 111 12.03 -9.39 3.96
CA GLY A 111 12.00 -8.26 4.87
C GLY A 111 12.56 -6.99 4.22
N TRP A 112 12.64 -5.91 4.97
CA TRP A 112 13.15 -4.63 4.48
C TRP A 112 14.58 -4.71 3.95
N GLU A 113 15.39 -5.58 4.52
CA GLU A 113 16.78 -5.82 4.11
C GLU A 113 16.91 -6.37 2.69
N ASP A 114 15.83 -6.91 2.13
CA ASP A 114 15.81 -7.52 0.80
C ASP A 114 15.48 -6.49 -0.31
N PHE A 115 15.13 -5.25 0.06
CA PHE A 115 14.72 -4.20 -0.87
C PHE A 115 15.48 -2.90 -0.66
N TYR A 116 15.69 -2.14 -1.74
CA TYR A 116 16.04 -0.73 -1.66
C TYR A 116 14.74 0.08 -1.56
N GLY A 117 14.43 0.60 -0.36
CA GLY A 117 13.21 1.36 -0.10
C GLY A 117 13.43 2.87 -0.12
N PHE A 118 12.46 3.61 -0.65
CA PHE A 118 12.38 5.06 -0.51
C PHE A 118 10.92 5.48 -0.30
N TYR A 119 10.75 6.48 0.55
CA TYR A 119 9.45 7.05 0.83
C TYR A 119 9.01 7.97 -0.30
N ALA A 120 7.81 7.72 -0.83
CA ALA A 120 7.22 8.52 -1.89
C ALA A 120 6.22 9.54 -1.37
N ALA A 121 5.35 9.13 -0.45
CA ALA A 121 4.31 9.96 0.17
C ALA A 121 3.79 9.30 1.44
N SER A 122 3.05 10.06 2.26
CA SER A 122 2.24 9.53 3.36
C SER A 122 0.80 10.01 3.23
N SER A 123 -0.13 9.23 3.78
CA SER A 123 -1.55 9.58 3.81
C SER A 123 -2.09 9.29 5.20
N PRO A 124 -2.65 10.29 5.91
CA PRO A 124 -3.20 10.05 7.23
C PRO A 124 -4.37 9.07 7.15
N TYR A 125 -4.53 8.26 8.18
CA TYR A 125 -5.62 7.29 8.26
C TYR A 125 -6.90 7.94 8.76
N VAL A 126 -8.02 7.44 8.27
CA VAL A 126 -9.35 7.96 8.58
C VAL A 126 -10.29 6.83 8.98
N LEU A 127 -11.14 7.12 9.96
CA LEU A 127 -12.28 6.31 10.34
C LEU A 127 -13.49 6.75 9.53
N PHE A 128 -14.18 5.82 8.87
CA PHE A 128 -15.29 6.17 8.01
C PHE A 128 -16.40 5.11 7.96
N VAL A 129 -17.57 5.57 7.53
CA VAL A 129 -18.79 4.79 7.32
C VAL A 129 -19.38 5.12 5.95
N SER A 130 -20.41 4.38 5.51
CA SER A 130 -21.20 4.77 4.32
C SER A 130 -21.83 6.15 4.50
N GLY A 131 -21.93 6.92 3.42
CA GLY A 131 -22.58 8.23 3.42
C GLY A 131 -24.02 8.22 3.93
N ASN A 132 -24.70 7.07 3.78
CA ASN A 132 -26.07 6.84 4.26
C ASN A 132 -26.15 6.23 5.68
N SER A 133 -25.01 6.06 6.34
CA SER A 133 -24.94 5.51 7.70
C SER A 133 -25.69 6.38 8.71
N PRO A 134 -26.33 5.80 9.72
CA PRO A 134 -26.93 6.56 10.83
C PRO A 134 -25.87 7.24 11.69
N TYR A 135 -24.63 6.78 11.67
CA TYR A 135 -23.54 7.32 12.48
C TYR A 135 -22.98 8.60 11.85
N GLN A 136 -23.03 9.71 12.59
CA GLN A 136 -22.58 11.03 12.14
C GLN A 136 -21.22 11.42 12.76
N THR A 137 -20.83 10.77 13.86
CA THR A 137 -19.60 11.02 14.61
C THR A 137 -18.93 9.71 15.00
N ALA A 138 -17.62 9.76 15.32
CA ALA A 138 -16.89 8.61 15.85
C ALA A 138 -17.52 8.11 17.15
N GLN A 139 -17.93 9.01 18.04
CA GLN A 139 -18.59 8.66 19.30
C GLN A 139 -19.86 7.82 19.07
N GLN A 140 -20.73 8.21 18.14
CA GLN A 140 -21.95 7.44 17.83
C GLN A 140 -21.63 6.03 17.31
N LEU A 141 -20.62 5.89 16.47
CA LEU A 141 -20.16 4.59 16.00
C LEU A 141 -19.62 3.75 17.16
N PHE A 142 -18.76 4.30 18.00
CA PHE A 142 -18.14 3.59 19.12
C PHE A 142 -19.18 3.20 20.19
N ASP A 143 -20.20 4.03 20.43
CA ASP A 143 -21.30 3.68 21.34
C ASP A 143 -22.14 2.53 20.78
N ALA A 144 -22.40 2.51 19.48
CA ALA A 144 -23.08 1.40 18.83
C ALA A 144 -22.26 0.11 18.90
N MET A 145 -20.95 0.17 18.74
CA MET A 145 -20.05 -0.99 18.86
C MET A 145 -20.00 -1.55 20.29
N ARG A 146 -20.17 -0.71 21.33
CA ARG A 146 -20.32 -1.20 22.73
C ARG A 146 -21.58 -2.05 22.89
N GLY A 147 -22.64 -1.70 22.16
CA GLY A 147 -23.91 -2.47 22.14
C GLY A 147 -23.89 -3.71 21.23
N ASP A 148 -23.05 -3.70 20.19
CA ASP A 148 -22.90 -4.81 19.23
C ASP A 148 -21.43 -5.13 18.98
N PRO A 149 -20.81 -5.99 19.78
CA PRO A 149 -19.41 -6.40 19.61
C PRO A 149 -19.18 -7.27 18.37
N SER A 150 -20.22 -7.68 17.66
CA SER A 150 -20.13 -8.44 16.40
C SER A 150 -20.13 -7.56 15.15
N MET A 151 -20.19 -6.23 15.30
CA MET A 151 -20.18 -5.29 14.19
C MET A 151 -18.98 -5.52 13.27
N LYS A 152 -19.23 -5.64 11.96
CA LYS A 152 -18.20 -5.94 10.96
C LYS A 152 -17.50 -4.67 10.51
N TRP A 153 -16.17 -4.78 10.34
CA TRP A 153 -15.37 -3.74 9.74
C TRP A 153 -14.40 -4.27 8.67
N GLY A 154 -14.17 -3.47 7.63
CA GLY A 154 -13.32 -3.84 6.51
C GLY A 154 -11.88 -3.38 6.70
N ASN A 155 -10.93 -4.16 6.20
CA ASN A 155 -9.50 -3.82 6.17
C ASN A 155 -8.81 -4.34 4.92
N ALA A 156 -7.54 -3.99 4.73
CA ALA A 156 -6.76 -4.27 3.52
C ALA A 156 -6.10 -5.66 3.47
N GLY A 157 -6.54 -6.58 4.30
CA GLY A 157 -6.01 -7.95 4.38
C GLY A 157 -5.48 -8.27 5.77
N LEU A 158 -5.41 -9.55 6.09
CA LEU A 158 -4.88 -10.02 7.36
C LEU A 158 -3.41 -9.62 7.51
N GLY A 159 -3.08 -8.96 8.62
CA GLY A 159 -1.74 -8.45 8.90
C GLY A 159 -1.35 -7.19 8.13
N SER A 160 -2.27 -6.62 7.34
CA SER A 160 -2.04 -5.28 6.77
C SER A 160 -1.99 -4.22 7.88
N ILE A 161 -1.33 -3.09 7.60
CA ILE A 161 -1.28 -1.98 8.55
C ILE A 161 -2.69 -1.48 8.93
N ASN A 162 -3.64 -1.50 7.98
CA ASN A 162 -5.04 -1.18 8.24
C ASN A 162 -5.64 -2.10 9.31
N GLN A 163 -5.40 -3.39 9.19
CA GLN A 163 -5.94 -4.39 10.12
C GLN A 163 -5.25 -4.27 11.49
N LEU A 164 -3.94 -4.12 11.52
CA LEU A 164 -3.17 -4.02 12.77
C LEU A 164 -3.54 -2.75 13.54
N THR A 165 -3.53 -1.58 12.90
CA THR A 165 -3.83 -0.30 13.56
C THR A 165 -5.30 -0.16 13.89
N GLY A 166 -6.22 -0.67 13.05
CA GLY A 166 -7.64 -0.73 13.37
C GLY A 166 -7.93 -1.62 14.57
N SER A 167 -7.26 -2.78 14.70
CA SER A 167 -7.38 -3.66 15.86
C SER A 167 -6.80 -3.01 17.12
N LEU A 168 -5.65 -2.33 17.01
CA LEU A 168 -5.04 -1.60 18.12
C LEU A 168 -5.92 -0.43 18.57
N MET A 169 -6.56 0.30 17.65
CA MET A 169 -7.56 1.32 17.97
C MET A 169 -8.71 0.72 18.80
N LEU A 170 -9.25 -0.41 18.38
CA LEU A 170 -10.33 -1.09 19.12
C LEU A 170 -9.87 -1.52 20.51
N GLU A 171 -8.67 -2.06 20.64
CA GLU A 171 -8.09 -2.48 21.93
C GLU A 171 -7.95 -1.28 22.88
N LYS A 172 -7.34 -0.17 22.41
CA LYS A 172 -7.15 1.04 23.21
C LYS A 172 -8.46 1.66 23.69
N LEU A 173 -9.50 1.57 22.88
CA LEU A 173 -10.84 2.07 23.21
C LEU A 173 -11.70 1.06 23.97
N GLY A 174 -11.19 -0.14 24.28
CA GLY A 174 -11.95 -1.21 24.93
C GLY A 174 -13.12 -1.71 24.09
N LEU A 175 -13.04 -1.60 22.76
CA LEU A 175 -14.07 -1.99 21.81
C LEU A 175 -13.78 -3.36 21.17
N LYS A 176 -14.80 -3.96 20.59
CA LYS A 176 -14.69 -5.20 19.81
C LYS A 176 -15.38 -5.01 18.46
N GLY A 177 -14.95 -5.78 17.46
CA GLY A 177 -15.55 -5.80 16.14
C GLY A 177 -14.99 -6.95 15.32
N ASN A 178 -15.76 -7.44 14.34
CA ASN A 178 -15.36 -8.52 13.46
C ASN A 178 -14.62 -7.96 12.24
N SER A 179 -13.32 -8.22 12.18
CA SER A 179 -12.44 -7.85 11.08
C SER A 179 -12.76 -8.68 9.82
N VAL A 180 -12.96 -8.03 8.68
CA VAL A 180 -13.20 -8.67 7.37
C VAL A 180 -12.11 -8.21 6.41
N PRO A 181 -11.21 -9.11 5.96
CA PRO A 181 -10.11 -8.76 5.08
C PRO A 181 -10.55 -8.64 3.62
N TYR A 182 -9.98 -7.67 2.91
CA TYR A 182 -10.12 -7.42 1.47
C TYR A 182 -8.75 -7.16 0.83
N ASP A 183 -8.69 -7.01 -0.49
CA ASP A 183 -7.44 -6.82 -1.24
C ASP A 183 -6.92 -5.37 -1.26
N GLY A 184 -7.22 -4.58 -0.23
CA GLY A 184 -6.77 -3.19 -0.09
C GLY A 184 -7.79 -2.30 0.62
N GLY A 185 -7.36 -1.12 1.07
CA GLY A 185 -8.21 -0.12 1.73
C GLY A 185 -9.35 0.34 0.83
N ARG A 186 -9.07 0.56 -0.46
CA ARG A 186 -10.09 0.90 -1.46
C ARG A 186 -11.16 -0.18 -1.63
N SER A 187 -10.76 -1.46 -1.68
CA SER A 187 -11.71 -2.58 -1.74
C SER A 187 -12.59 -2.63 -0.52
N ALA A 188 -12.03 -2.47 0.68
CA ALA A 188 -12.79 -2.40 1.93
C ALA A 188 -13.79 -1.22 1.93
N ALA A 189 -13.38 -0.06 1.42
CA ALA A 189 -14.23 1.12 1.33
C ALA A 189 -15.45 0.89 0.43
N ILE A 190 -15.28 0.24 -0.72
CA ILE A 190 -16.39 -0.14 -1.61
C ILE A 190 -17.39 -1.05 -0.88
N LYS A 191 -16.91 -1.93 0.02
CA LYS A 191 -17.75 -2.80 0.82
C LYS A 191 -18.52 -2.07 1.92
N VAL A 192 -17.95 -0.99 2.46
CA VAL A 192 -18.64 -0.06 3.35
C VAL A 192 -19.79 0.64 2.61
N VAL A 193 -19.54 1.14 1.39
CA VAL A 193 -20.57 1.77 0.56
C VAL A 193 -21.69 0.78 0.23
N ALA A 194 -21.35 -0.47 -0.07
CA ALA A 194 -22.30 -1.55 -0.37
C ALA A 194 -23.05 -2.08 0.88
N GLY A 195 -22.65 -1.70 2.10
CA GLY A 195 -23.26 -2.15 3.36
C GLY A 195 -22.90 -3.57 3.77
N GLU A 196 -21.86 -4.18 3.18
CA GLU A 196 -21.38 -5.52 3.59
C GLU A 196 -20.65 -5.46 4.94
N VAL A 197 -19.99 -4.36 5.24
CA VAL A 197 -19.36 -4.02 6.53
C VAL A 197 -19.83 -2.62 6.95
N THR A 198 -19.86 -2.36 8.25
CA THR A 198 -20.43 -1.12 8.79
C THR A 198 -19.46 0.05 8.67
N TRP A 199 -18.18 -0.18 8.90
CA TRP A 199 -17.14 0.84 8.91
C TRP A 199 -15.80 0.28 8.43
N SER A 200 -14.85 1.16 8.18
CA SER A 200 -13.48 0.77 7.87
C SER A 200 -12.50 1.87 8.31
N TRP A 201 -11.22 1.53 8.22
CA TRP A 201 -10.08 2.33 8.62
C TRP A 201 -8.95 2.17 7.59
N CYS A 202 -8.64 3.24 6.87
CA CYS A 202 -7.58 3.24 5.86
C CYS A 202 -7.02 4.63 5.58
N GLY A 203 -6.02 4.73 4.70
CA GLY A 203 -5.47 6.01 4.27
C GLY A 203 -6.53 6.90 3.59
N LEU A 204 -6.51 8.20 3.86
CA LEU A 204 -7.46 9.16 3.27
C LEU A 204 -7.44 9.09 1.74
N SER A 205 -6.29 8.89 1.11
CA SER A 205 -6.15 8.78 -0.34
C SER A 205 -6.87 7.55 -0.94
N ASP A 206 -7.14 6.50 -0.17
CA ASP A 206 -7.93 5.35 -0.63
C ASP A 206 -9.40 5.71 -0.92
N ILE A 207 -9.92 6.77 -0.27
CA ILE A 207 -11.37 7.05 -0.21
C ILE A 207 -11.73 8.50 -0.52
N LEU A 208 -10.78 9.35 -0.85
CA LEU A 208 -11.00 10.79 -0.99
C LEU A 208 -12.12 11.12 -2.00
N ASP A 209 -12.12 10.46 -3.15
CA ASP A 209 -13.14 10.63 -4.18
C ASP A 209 -14.53 10.15 -3.72
N LEU A 210 -14.61 9.05 -2.95
CA LEU A 210 -15.85 8.55 -2.36
C LEU A 210 -16.37 9.50 -1.26
N ALA A 211 -15.48 10.14 -0.52
CA ALA A 211 -15.84 11.17 0.45
C ALA A 211 -16.34 12.43 -0.27
N GLN A 212 -15.67 12.85 -1.33
CA GLN A 212 -16.04 14.01 -2.15
C GLN A 212 -17.38 13.83 -2.86
N SER A 213 -17.71 12.60 -3.32
CA SER A 213 -19.02 12.28 -3.90
C SER A 213 -20.13 12.17 -2.85
N GLY A 214 -19.77 11.95 -1.58
CA GLY A 214 -20.71 11.73 -0.47
C GLY A 214 -21.14 10.29 -0.29
N ASP A 215 -20.51 9.33 -0.98
CA ASP A 215 -20.74 7.88 -0.81
C ASP A 215 -20.17 7.38 0.53
N ILE A 216 -19.15 8.06 1.05
CA ILE A 216 -18.54 7.82 2.35
C ILE A 216 -18.62 9.09 3.20
N ARG A 217 -18.83 8.89 4.51
CA ARG A 217 -18.66 9.91 5.56
C ARG A 217 -17.46 9.55 6.40
N ILE A 218 -16.48 10.46 6.47
CA ILE A 218 -15.35 10.35 7.37
C ILE A 218 -15.78 10.87 8.74
N LEU A 219 -15.57 10.05 9.78
CA LEU A 219 -15.96 10.36 11.16
C LEU A 219 -14.81 10.98 11.95
N GLY A 220 -13.58 10.77 11.50
CA GLY A 220 -12.39 11.35 12.12
C GLY A 220 -11.11 10.94 11.44
N ILE A 221 -10.06 11.72 11.65
CA ILE A 221 -8.72 11.54 11.09
C ILE A 221 -7.71 11.29 12.21
N CYS A 222 -6.80 10.35 12.01
CA CYS A 222 -5.68 10.10 12.92
C CYS A 222 -4.51 11.04 12.59
N ASP A 223 -4.71 12.30 12.86
CA ASP A 223 -3.73 13.36 12.67
C ASP A 223 -3.89 14.36 13.82
N SER A 224 -2.83 15.10 14.14
CA SER A 224 -2.81 16.13 15.20
C SER A 224 -3.68 17.34 14.89
N SER A 225 -4.22 17.45 13.68
CA SER A 225 -5.06 18.57 13.24
C SER A 225 -6.25 18.11 12.41
N PRO A 226 -7.40 18.75 12.56
CA PRO A 226 -8.55 18.56 11.68
C PRO A 226 -8.18 18.84 10.22
N ARG A 227 -8.91 18.26 9.27
CA ARG A 227 -8.68 18.42 7.84
C ARG A 227 -9.93 18.83 7.10
N GLU A 228 -9.80 19.87 6.27
CA GLU A 228 -10.85 20.27 5.34
C GLU A 228 -10.88 19.30 4.14
N ILE A 229 -12.08 18.86 3.76
CA ILE A 229 -12.35 18.07 2.57
C ILE A 229 -13.29 18.85 1.66
N ASP A 230 -12.82 19.15 0.45
CA ASP A 230 -13.62 19.79 -0.58
C ASP A 230 -14.58 18.78 -1.21
N CYS A 231 -15.86 19.00 -1.08
CA CYS A 231 -16.89 18.09 -1.62
C CYS A 231 -17.86 18.83 -2.54
N ALA A 232 -18.45 18.08 -3.47
CA ALA A 232 -19.42 18.61 -4.41
C ALA A 232 -20.64 19.28 -3.75
N LYS A 233 -20.98 18.87 -2.50
CA LYS A 233 -22.11 19.39 -1.71
C LYS A 233 -21.70 20.44 -0.65
N GLY A 234 -20.48 20.94 -0.71
CA GLY A 234 -19.89 21.85 0.26
C GLY A 234 -18.82 21.18 1.12
N ASN A 235 -17.83 21.96 1.51
CA ASN A 235 -16.70 21.50 2.29
C ASN A 235 -17.14 21.09 3.70
N TYR A 236 -16.48 20.09 4.26
CA TYR A 236 -16.64 19.74 5.67
C TYR A 236 -15.29 19.50 6.33
N THR A 237 -15.24 19.81 7.62
CA THR A 237 -14.06 19.59 8.45
C THR A 237 -14.14 18.20 9.07
N VAL A 238 -13.14 17.35 8.77
CA VAL A 238 -12.96 16.09 9.46
C VAL A 238 -12.25 16.35 10.79
N PRO A 239 -12.85 16.01 11.94
CA PRO A 239 -12.23 16.23 13.24
C PRO A 239 -11.02 15.33 13.44
N SER A 240 -10.05 15.79 14.24
CA SER A 240 -8.99 14.93 14.76
C SER A 240 -9.58 13.92 15.74
N LEU A 241 -9.29 12.62 15.55
CA LEU A 241 -9.63 11.60 16.55
C LEU A 241 -8.80 11.76 17.82
N LEU A 242 -7.62 12.38 17.73
CA LEU A 242 -6.70 12.54 18.85
C LEU A 242 -7.17 13.59 19.85
N ASP A 243 -8.05 14.53 19.43
CA ASP A 243 -8.64 15.52 20.33
C ASP A 243 -9.64 14.87 21.31
N ASP A 244 -10.45 13.92 20.81
CA ASP A 244 -11.46 13.23 21.63
C ASP A 244 -10.93 11.92 22.25
N TYR A 245 -9.88 11.32 21.63
CA TYR A 245 -9.31 10.01 22.00
C TYR A 245 -7.78 10.09 22.03
N PRO A 246 -7.18 10.81 23.02
CA PRO A 246 -5.73 11.02 23.08
C PRO A 246 -4.94 9.72 23.26
N GLU A 247 -5.56 8.63 23.75
CA GLU A 247 -4.97 7.29 23.82
C GLU A 247 -4.62 6.71 22.45
N LEU A 248 -5.15 7.29 21.35
CA LEU A 248 -4.84 6.88 19.98
C LEU A 248 -3.58 7.56 19.41
N SER A 249 -2.94 8.47 20.16
CA SER A 249 -1.77 9.23 19.70
C SER A 249 -0.62 8.35 19.21
N ASP A 250 -0.42 7.18 19.81
CA ASP A 250 0.62 6.21 19.37
C ASP A 250 0.37 5.68 17.96
N LEU A 251 -0.88 5.69 17.48
CA LEU A 251 -1.21 5.27 16.12
C LEU A 251 -0.63 6.19 15.06
N GLN A 252 -0.51 7.48 15.36
CA GLN A 252 0.04 8.46 14.42
C GLN A 252 1.48 8.14 14.00
N GLY A 253 2.27 7.55 14.90
CA GLY A 253 3.64 7.14 14.61
C GLY A 253 3.77 5.83 13.82
N LEU A 254 2.65 5.11 13.62
CA LEU A 254 2.59 3.86 12.90
C LEU A 254 2.00 4.01 11.48
N LEU A 255 1.50 5.19 11.11
CA LEU A 255 0.72 5.47 9.91
C LEU A 255 1.45 6.34 8.89
#